data_6c975d8954e0b1a82383635aee7d7ff5
#
_entry.id   6c975d8954e0b1a82383635aee7d7ff5
#
_cell.length_a   1.000
_cell.length_b   1.000
_cell.length_c   1.000
_cell.angle_alpha   90.00
_cell.angle_beta   90.00
_cell.angle_gamma   90.00
#
_symmetry.space_group_name_H-M   'P 1'
#
loop_
_entity.id
_entity.type
_entity.pdbx_description
1 polymer ?
#
loop_
_entity_poly.entity_id
_entity_poly.type
_entity_poly.pdbx_seq_one_letter_code
_entity_poly.pdbx_strand_id
1 'polypeptide(L)'
;GNPASFTGTYVSYVAHEAVYYNSEWNNLFQDESTYNELTIWERDHYTGGWASSIETLVEFPSNEELSNYSGMAIELLRGCPDSDMNYSDAGCDEYDRIAHMYICDEDGSNCLETARWITPFGRQPHHLTDISPLMAHIRPGGMKIVKFQESGWPNSLITMKLRFYHNTDSSPTAQEFIPIWNGTVQFNPDY
;
A
#
# COMPACT_ATOMS: atom_id res chain seq x y z
N GLY A 1 -39.45 7.96 1.11
CA GLY A 1 -38.37 8.88 0.83
C GLY A 1 -37.96 8.82 -0.63
N ASN A 2 -37.65 9.94 -1.23
CA ASN A 2 -37.23 9.97 -2.64
C ASN A 2 -35.88 9.25 -2.77
N PRO A 3 -35.74 8.18 -3.57
CA PRO A 3 -34.50 7.44 -3.72
C PRO A 3 -33.30 8.32 -4.13
N ALA A 4 -33.56 9.36 -4.90
CA ALA A 4 -32.52 10.30 -5.36
C ALA A 4 -31.94 11.14 -4.21
N SER A 5 -32.75 11.49 -3.21
CA SER A 5 -32.24 12.26 -2.06
C SER A 5 -31.42 11.38 -1.10
N PHE A 6 -31.79 10.13 -0.97
CA PHE A 6 -31.03 9.18 -0.15
C PHE A 6 -29.64 8.89 -0.76
N THR A 7 -29.61 8.65 -2.07
CA THR A 7 -28.35 8.42 -2.79
C THR A 7 -27.44 9.65 -2.72
N GLY A 8 -27.98 10.85 -2.88
CA GLY A 8 -27.20 12.09 -2.74
C GLY A 8 -26.61 12.28 -1.35
N THR A 9 -27.37 11.95 -0.31
CA THR A 9 -26.90 12.05 1.08
C THR A 9 -25.77 11.03 1.36
N TYR A 10 -25.92 9.81 0.88
CA TYR A 10 -24.89 8.78 1.06
C TYR A 10 -23.58 9.14 0.36
N VAL A 11 -23.63 9.56 -0.89
CA VAL A 11 -22.44 9.97 -1.65
C VAL A 11 -21.76 11.17 -0.98
N SER A 12 -22.52 12.12 -0.48
CA SER A 12 -21.98 13.28 0.25
C SER A 12 -21.26 12.87 1.53
N TYR A 13 -21.82 11.92 2.28
CA TYR A 13 -21.20 11.42 3.51
C TYR A 13 -19.87 10.70 3.23
N VAL A 14 -19.85 9.76 2.28
CA VAL A 14 -18.64 9.03 1.90
C VAL A 14 -17.58 9.96 1.34
N ALA A 15 -17.97 10.93 0.53
CA ALA A 15 -17.02 11.93 0.00
C ALA A 15 -16.43 12.81 1.12
N HIS A 16 -17.23 13.18 2.11
CA HIS A 16 -16.78 13.99 3.24
C HIS A 16 -15.78 13.22 4.12
N GLU A 17 -16.04 11.96 4.39
CA GLU A 17 -15.14 11.09 5.16
C GLU A 17 -13.82 10.87 4.42
N ALA A 18 -13.85 10.58 3.12
CA ALA A 18 -12.65 10.44 2.30
C ALA A 18 -11.81 11.74 2.28
N VAL A 19 -12.45 12.90 2.22
CA VAL A 19 -11.76 14.19 2.30
C VAL A 19 -11.10 14.41 3.66
N TYR A 20 -11.71 13.96 4.75
CA TYR A 20 -11.13 14.08 6.10
C TYR A 20 -9.85 13.26 6.22
N TYR A 21 -9.86 11.99 5.84
CA TYR A 21 -8.68 11.13 5.85
C TYR A 21 -7.56 11.68 4.95
N ASN A 22 -7.87 12.08 3.74
CA ASN A 22 -6.90 12.71 2.84
C ASN A 22 -6.30 14.00 3.43
N SER A 23 -7.05 14.75 4.23
CA SER A 23 -6.54 15.99 4.81
C SER A 23 -5.50 15.73 5.91
N GLU A 24 -5.70 14.73 6.77
CA GLU A 24 -4.69 14.37 7.78
C GLU A 24 -3.37 13.92 7.14
N TRP A 25 -3.45 13.07 6.15
CA TRP A 25 -2.28 12.56 5.44
C TRP A 25 -1.63 13.62 4.55
N ASN A 26 -2.42 14.44 3.88
CA ASN A 26 -1.89 15.57 3.13
C ASN A 26 -1.13 16.53 4.04
N ASN A 27 -1.60 16.75 5.27
CA ASN A 27 -0.89 17.59 6.25
C ASN A 27 0.46 16.97 6.64
N LEU A 28 0.54 15.64 6.78
CA LEU A 28 1.79 14.95 7.12
C LEU A 28 2.84 15.03 6.00
N PHE A 29 2.40 15.07 4.73
CA PHE A 29 3.27 15.04 3.55
C PHE A 29 3.19 16.31 2.68
N GLN A 30 2.75 17.44 3.24
CA GLN A 30 2.70 18.71 2.51
C GLN A 30 4.09 19.31 2.27
N ASP A 31 5.01 19.07 3.19
CA ASP A 31 6.37 19.60 3.10
C ASP A 31 7.31 18.45 2.71
N GLU A 32 7.74 18.46 1.46
CA GLU A 32 8.67 17.47 0.90
C GLU A 32 10.01 17.40 1.64
N SER A 33 10.35 18.44 2.41
CA SER A 33 11.56 18.45 3.24
C SER A 33 11.44 17.56 4.50
N THR A 34 10.23 17.14 4.88
CA THR A 34 9.95 16.37 6.10
C THR A 34 9.99 14.85 5.89
N TYR A 35 10.07 14.39 4.64
CA TYR A 35 10.11 12.98 4.32
C TYR A 35 11.04 12.70 3.13
N ASN A 36 11.45 11.46 3.01
CA ASN A 36 12.10 10.91 1.82
C ASN A 36 11.11 9.97 1.11
N GLU A 37 11.00 10.08 -0.21
CA GLU A 37 10.11 9.26 -1.03
C GLU A 37 10.92 8.32 -1.92
N LEU A 38 10.53 7.06 -1.90
CA LEU A 38 11.04 6.02 -2.78
C LEU A 38 9.88 5.53 -3.65
N THR A 39 9.90 5.93 -4.93
CA THR A 39 8.92 5.46 -5.91
C THR A 39 9.27 4.04 -6.34
N ILE A 40 8.35 3.11 -6.12
CA ILE A 40 8.50 1.70 -6.51
C ILE A 40 7.95 1.49 -7.93
N TRP A 41 6.72 1.92 -8.16
CA TRP A 41 6.06 1.92 -9.46
C TRP A 41 5.32 3.23 -9.68
N GLU A 42 5.29 3.69 -10.93
CA GLU A 42 4.52 4.87 -11.33
C GLU A 42 3.71 4.56 -12.58
N ARG A 43 2.41 4.24 -12.38
CA ARG A 43 1.48 3.83 -13.44
C ARG A 43 1.93 2.59 -14.20
N ASP A 44 2.61 1.68 -13.51
CA ASP A 44 3.05 0.44 -14.10
C ASP A 44 1.89 -0.52 -14.33
N HIS A 45 1.91 -1.20 -15.48
CA HIS A 45 0.87 -2.15 -15.82
C HIS A 45 0.96 -3.40 -14.96
N TYR A 46 -0.13 -3.71 -14.28
CA TYR A 46 -0.37 -4.97 -13.62
C TYR A 46 -1.32 -5.81 -14.47
N THR A 47 -0.84 -6.95 -14.95
CA THR A 47 -1.68 -7.90 -15.68
C THR A 47 -2.35 -8.84 -14.67
N GLY A 48 -3.68 -8.76 -14.61
CA GLY A 48 -4.48 -9.57 -13.69
C GLY A 48 -4.33 -11.06 -13.91
N GLY A 49 -4.76 -11.83 -12.92
CA GLY A 49 -4.76 -13.30 -12.87
C GLY A 49 -4.85 -13.80 -11.44
N TRP A 50 -5.24 -15.05 -11.23
CA TRP A 50 -5.45 -15.59 -9.89
C TRP A 50 -4.19 -15.65 -9.01
N ALA A 51 -3.03 -15.65 -9.60
CA ALA A 51 -1.75 -15.70 -8.92
C ALA A 51 -0.74 -14.70 -9.50
N SER A 52 -1.25 -13.67 -10.18
CA SER A 52 -0.40 -12.66 -10.78
C SER A 52 0.28 -11.81 -9.72
N SER A 53 1.51 -11.44 -10.01
CA SER A 53 2.28 -10.47 -9.23
C SER A 53 3.15 -9.64 -10.15
N ILE A 54 3.48 -8.43 -9.72
CA ILE A 54 4.61 -7.68 -10.25
C ILE A 54 5.65 -7.56 -9.15
N GLU A 55 6.90 -7.55 -9.56
CA GLU A 55 8.01 -7.39 -8.64
C GLU A 55 9.11 -6.54 -9.27
N THR A 56 9.83 -5.82 -8.45
CA THR A 56 10.96 -5.02 -8.88
C THR A 56 12.05 -5.00 -7.81
N LEU A 57 13.28 -4.95 -8.26
CA LEU A 57 14.44 -4.78 -7.40
C LEU A 57 14.62 -3.28 -7.13
N VAL A 58 14.69 -2.89 -5.87
CA VAL A 58 14.71 -1.51 -5.41
C VAL A 58 15.86 -1.31 -4.43
N GLU A 59 16.61 -0.24 -4.58
CA GLU A 59 17.61 0.18 -3.61
C GLU A 59 16.94 0.98 -2.50
N PHE A 60 16.90 0.40 -1.30
CA PHE A 60 16.42 1.08 -0.10
C PHE A 60 17.51 1.99 0.46
N PRO A 61 17.13 3.10 1.11
CA PRO A 61 18.11 3.95 1.77
C PRO A 61 18.99 3.17 2.74
N SER A 62 20.21 3.60 2.92
CA SER A 62 21.16 2.97 3.85
C SER A 62 20.65 2.99 5.30
N ASN A 63 21.20 2.11 6.14
CA ASN A 63 20.88 2.11 7.57
C ASN A 63 21.14 3.48 8.24
N GLU A 64 22.19 4.19 7.80
CA GLU A 64 22.48 5.53 8.30
C GLU A 64 21.38 6.53 7.93
N GLU A 65 20.93 6.53 6.69
CA GLU A 65 19.82 7.38 6.23
C GLU A 65 18.51 7.01 6.91
N LEU A 66 18.18 5.72 6.98
CA LEU A 66 16.94 5.24 7.65
C LEU A 66 16.93 5.53 9.14
N SER A 67 18.08 5.68 9.78
CA SER A 67 18.17 6.06 11.20
C SER A 67 17.66 7.46 11.50
N ASN A 68 17.59 8.32 10.48
CA ASN A 68 17.05 9.67 10.59
C ASN A 68 15.51 9.71 10.60
N TYR A 69 14.83 8.61 10.30
CA TYR A 69 13.37 8.54 10.23
C TYR A 69 12.82 7.66 11.34
N SER A 70 11.63 8.02 11.81
CA SER A 70 10.90 7.28 12.83
C SER A 70 9.60 6.66 12.32
N GLY A 71 9.18 7.02 11.11
CA GLY A 71 7.97 6.52 10.48
C GLY A 71 8.18 6.09 9.03
N MET A 72 7.35 5.17 8.58
CA MET A 72 7.29 4.69 7.21
C MET A 72 5.85 4.44 6.80
N ALA A 73 5.48 4.93 5.62
CA ALA A 73 4.15 4.71 5.05
C ALA A 73 4.23 4.21 3.60
N ILE A 74 3.24 3.43 3.20
CA ILE A 74 3.00 3.03 1.82
C ILE A 74 1.86 3.87 1.28
N GLU A 75 2.07 4.53 0.15
CA GLU A 75 1.02 5.08 -0.68
C GLU A 75 0.78 4.13 -1.87
N LEU A 76 -0.46 3.67 -2.02
CA LEU A 76 -0.89 2.82 -3.12
C LEU A 76 -2.05 3.48 -3.85
N LEU A 77 -1.86 3.81 -5.14
CA LEU A 77 -2.92 4.12 -6.08
C LEU A 77 -3.04 2.96 -7.07
N ARG A 78 -4.22 2.35 -7.10
CA ARG A 78 -4.54 1.32 -8.07
C ARG A 78 -5.51 1.89 -9.09
N GLY A 79 -4.99 2.32 -10.22
CA GLY A 79 -5.77 2.87 -11.33
C GLY A 79 -6.46 1.79 -12.15
N CYS A 80 -7.62 2.13 -12.71
CA CYS A 80 -8.31 1.26 -13.65
C CYS A 80 -7.70 1.39 -15.04
N PRO A 81 -7.78 0.35 -15.90
CA PRO A 81 -7.03 0.30 -17.17
C PRO A 81 -7.26 1.50 -18.09
N ASP A 82 -8.48 2.01 -18.13
CA ASP A 82 -8.92 3.08 -19.05
C ASP A 82 -9.03 4.45 -18.35
N SER A 83 -8.42 4.61 -17.18
CA SER A 83 -8.52 5.83 -16.39
C SER A 83 -7.20 6.59 -16.35
N ASP A 84 -7.31 7.90 -16.23
CA ASP A 84 -6.16 8.79 -16.00
C ASP A 84 -5.72 8.84 -14.53
N MET A 85 -5.98 7.80 -13.75
CA MET A 85 -5.79 7.78 -12.28
C MET A 85 -6.65 8.83 -11.55
N ASN A 86 -7.66 9.33 -12.20
CA ASN A 86 -8.66 10.22 -11.63
C ASN A 86 -9.81 9.35 -11.15
N TYR A 87 -10.07 9.21 -9.92
CA TYR A 87 -11.18 8.53 -9.23
C TYR A 87 -12.46 8.28 -10.05
N SER A 88 -12.30 7.92 -11.34
CA SER A 88 -13.42 7.58 -12.22
C SER A 88 -13.70 6.08 -12.11
N ASP A 89 -14.95 5.70 -12.08
CA ASP A 89 -15.39 4.31 -11.97
C ASP A 89 -15.22 3.50 -13.26
N ALA A 90 -14.72 4.13 -14.32
CA ALA A 90 -14.62 3.51 -15.65
C ALA A 90 -13.54 2.43 -15.67
N GLY A 91 -13.93 1.20 -16.01
CA GLY A 91 -13.03 0.08 -16.24
C GLY A 91 -12.48 -0.59 -14.96
N CYS A 92 -12.92 -0.16 -13.77
CA CYS A 92 -12.55 -0.83 -12.52
C CYS A 92 -13.28 -2.15 -12.34
N ASP A 93 -12.62 -3.11 -11.68
CA ASP A 93 -13.23 -4.38 -11.30
C ASP A 93 -14.48 -4.15 -10.43
N GLU A 94 -15.56 -4.83 -10.77
CA GLU A 94 -16.82 -4.78 -10.02
C GLU A 94 -16.76 -5.53 -8.68
N TYR A 95 -15.70 -6.31 -8.43
CA TYR A 95 -15.51 -7.09 -7.21
C TYR A 95 -14.43 -6.50 -6.32
N ASP A 96 -14.55 -6.76 -5.02
CA ASP A 96 -13.47 -6.56 -4.07
C ASP A 96 -12.41 -7.65 -4.25
N ARG A 97 -11.14 -7.25 -4.21
CA ARG A 97 -10.00 -8.14 -4.33
C ARG A 97 -9.04 -7.93 -3.18
N ILE A 98 -8.37 -9.00 -2.78
CA ILE A 98 -7.31 -8.90 -1.80
C ILE A 98 -6.01 -8.58 -2.54
N ALA A 99 -5.39 -7.48 -2.14
CA ALA A 99 -4.08 -7.06 -2.62
C ALA A 99 -3.06 -7.13 -1.48
N HIS A 100 -1.85 -7.56 -1.79
CA HIS A 100 -0.75 -7.74 -0.85
C HIS A 100 0.49 -7.04 -1.36
N MET A 101 1.29 -6.52 -0.44
CA MET A 101 2.64 -6.09 -0.71
C MET A 101 3.62 -6.86 0.16
N TYR A 102 4.70 -7.29 -0.45
CA TYR A 102 5.81 -7.97 0.22
C TYR A 102 7.10 -7.21 -0.02
N ILE A 103 7.96 -7.21 1.00
CA ILE A 103 9.37 -6.83 0.87
C ILE A 103 10.18 -8.08 1.17
N CYS A 104 11.05 -8.45 0.22
CA CYS A 104 11.90 -9.62 0.30
C CYS A 104 13.38 -9.20 0.27
N ASP A 105 14.27 -10.09 0.66
CA ASP A 105 15.69 -9.90 0.42
C ASP A 105 16.00 -9.91 -1.09
N GLU A 106 17.18 -9.46 -1.47
CA GLU A 106 17.62 -9.33 -2.87
C GLU A 106 17.54 -10.65 -3.65
N ASP A 107 17.75 -11.77 -2.99
CA ASP A 107 17.67 -13.11 -3.57
C ASP A 107 16.25 -13.69 -3.62
N GLY A 108 15.24 -12.92 -3.23
CA GLY A 108 13.85 -13.33 -3.16
C GLY A 108 13.47 -14.15 -1.93
N SER A 109 14.40 -14.32 -0.98
CA SER A 109 14.12 -14.97 0.30
C SER A 109 13.52 -14.01 1.34
N ASN A 110 13.13 -14.54 2.50
CA ASN A 110 12.65 -13.78 3.65
C ASN A 110 11.57 -12.72 3.32
N CYS A 111 10.63 -13.08 2.46
CA CYS A 111 9.53 -12.19 2.10
C CYS A 111 8.63 -11.92 3.30
N LEU A 112 8.51 -10.65 3.67
CA LEU A 112 7.57 -10.17 4.69
C LEU A 112 6.39 -9.49 4.02
N GLU A 113 5.16 -9.92 4.34
CA GLU A 113 3.96 -9.17 3.98
C GLU A 113 3.93 -7.87 4.78
N THR A 114 4.06 -6.75 4.10
CA THR A 114 4.16 -5.42 4.71
C THR A 114 2.84 -4.69 4.75
N ALA A 115 1.95 -5.00 3.81
CA ALA A 115 0.61 -4.44 3.78
C ALA A 115 -0.37 -5.36 3.05
N ARG A 116 -1.65 -5.20 3.41
CA ARG A 116 -2.77 -5.89 2.79
C ARG A 116 -3.94 -4.94 2.65
N TRP A 117 -4.57 -4.97 1.49
CA TRP A 117 -5.73 -4.13 1.18
C TRP A 117 -6.86 -4.94 0.58
N ILE A 118 -8.06 -4.38 0.63
CA ILE A 118 -9.19 -4.83 -0.16
C ILE A 118 -9.51 -3.71 -1.16
N THR A 119 -9.58 -4.04 -2.45
CA THR A 119 -9.96 -3.09 -3.48
C THR A 119 -11.46 -2.77 -3.35
N PRO A 120 -11.89 -1.52 -3.54
CA PRO A 120 -13.30 -1.19 -3.50
C PRO A 120 -14.01 -1.62 -4.80
N PHE A 121 -15.28 -1.93 -4.70
CA PHE A 121 -16.14 -2.27 -5.83
C PHE A 121 -16.20 -1.13 -6.86
N GLY A 122 -15.82 -1.40 -8.10
CA GLY A 122 -15.96 -0.49 -9.23
C GLY A 122 -15.23 0.85 -9.10
N ARG A 123 -14.23 0.97 -8.22
CA ARG A 123 -13.56 2.24 -7.90
C ARG A 123 -12.06 2.10 -7.86
N GLN A 124 -11.39 3.22 -8.04
CA GLN A 124 -9.95 3.33 -7.85
C GLN A 124 -9.64 3.61 -6.38
N PRO A 125 -8.94 2.72 -5.69
CA PRO A 125 -8.48 3.01 -4.34
C PRO A 125 -7.24 3.91 -4.36
N HIS A 126 -7.20 4.77 -3.35
CA HIS A 126 -5.99 5.46 -2.92
C HIS A 126 -5.79 5.14 -1.43
N HIS A 127 -4.84 4.28 -1.17
CA HIS A 127 -4.52 3.85 0.19
C HIS A 127 -3.24 4.52 0.67
N LEU A 128 -3.27 4.92 1.92
CA LEU A 128 -2.08 5.34 2.64
C LEU A 128 -2.03 4.54 3.94
N THR A 129 -0.96 3.77 4.10
CA THR A 129 -0.86 2.77 5.17
C THR A 129 0.41 3.00 5.95
N ASP A 130 0.28 3.26 7.25
CA ASP A 130 1.41 3.33 8.16
C ASP A 130 1.97 1.92 8.39
N ILE A 131 3.26 1.78 8.08
CA ILE A 131 4.03 0.55 8.31
C ILE A 131 5.27 0.82 9.15
N SER A 132 5.27 1.89 9.92
CA SER A 132 6.37 2.27 10.82
C SER A 132 6.86 1.13 11.74
N PRO A 133 5.99 0.25 12.25
CA PRO A 133 6.45 -0.90 13.05
C PRO A 133 7.40 -1.85 12.31
N LEU A 134 7.36 -1.85 10.97
CA LEU A 134 8.20 -2.73 10.13
C LEU A 134 9.54 -2.09 9.75
N MET A 135 9.83 -0.86 10.17
CA MET A 135 11.11 -0.21 9.87
C MET A 135 12.33 -1.01 10.33
N ALA A 136 12.22 -1.72 11.45
CA ALA A 136 13.31 -2.56 11.94
C ALA A 136 13.70 -3.67 10.95
N HIS A 137 12.74 -4.18 10.17
CA HIS A 137 12.98 -5.21 9.14
C HIS A 137 13.74 -4.66 7.93
N ILE A 138 13.50 -3.40 7.57
CA ILE A 138 14.13 -2.78 6.39
C ILE A 138 15.37 -1.96 6.71
N ARG A 139 15.64 -1.66 7.98
CA ARG A 139 16.79 -0.86 8.42
C ARG A 139 18.17 -1.27 7.86
N PRO A 140 18.45 -2.54 7.59
CA PRO A 140 19.70 -2.89 6.92
C PRO A 140 19.90 -2.16 5.58
N GLY A 141 18.81 -1.68 4.95
CA GLY A 141 18.88 -1.01 3.66
C GLY A 141 19.32 -1.94 2.54
N GLY A 142 19.86 -1.34 1.47
CA GLY A 142 20.39 -2.08 0.33
C GLY A 142 19.31 -2.58 -0.64
N MET A 143 19.71 -3.50 -1.51
CA MET A 143 18.82 -4.02 -2.54
C MET A 143 17.76 -4.96 -1.96
N LYS A 144 16.51 -4.72 -2.30
CA LYS A 144 15.37 -5.55 -1.89
C LYS A 144 14.39 -5.73 -3.04
N ILE A 145 13.71 -6.87 -3.07
CA ILE A 145 12.61 -7.08 -3.99
C ILE A 145 11.33 -6.59 -3.32
N VAL A 146 10.64 -5.66 -3.99
CA VAL A 146 9.27 -5.28 -3.66
C VAL A 146 8.34 -6.02 -4.61
N LYS A 147 7.34 -6.69 -4.04
CA LYS A 147 6.37 -7.49 -4.78
C LYS A 147 4.96 -7.04 -4.42
N PHE A 148 4.14 -6.79 -5.45
CA PHE A 148 2.70 -6.58 -5.32
C PHE A 148 1.96 -7.75 -5.95
N GLN A 149 0.96 -8.25 -5.26
CA GLN A 149 0.11 -9.35 -5.70
C GLN A 149 -1.35 -9.02 -5.43
N GLU A 150 -2.21 -9.24 -6.40
CA GLU A 150 -3.65 -9.08 -6.25
C GLU A 150 -4.37 -10.31 -6.78
N SER A 151 -5.39 -10.77 -6.07
CA SER A 151 -6.24 -11.88 -6.52
C SER A 151 -7.26 -11.36 -7.52
N GLY A 152 -7.27 -11.85 -8.74
CA GLY A 152 -8.30 -11.54 -9.74
C GLY A 152 -7.80 -11.26 -11.14
N TRP A 153 -8.73 -11.05 -12.06
CA TRP A 153 -8.46 -10.94 -13.49
C TRP A 153 -8.25 -9.53 -14.04
N PRO A 154 -8.72 -8.45 -13.39
CA PRO A 154 -8.64 -7.16 -14.05
C PRO A 154 -7.20 -6.66 -14.11
N ASN A 155 -6.85 -6.11 -15.26
CA ASN A 155 -5.64 -5.32 -15.38
C ASN A 155 -5.79 -4.03 -14.58
N SER A 156 -4.68 -3.48 -14.14
CA SER A 156 -4.66 -2.21 -13.44
C SER A 156 -3.37 -1.44 -13.68
N LEU A 157 -3.36 -0.18 -13.27
CA LEU A 157 -2.17 0.66 -13.25
C LEU A 157 -1.77 0.85 -11.79
N ILE A 158 -0.57 0.43 -11.43
CA ILE A 158 -0.09 0.54 -10.06
C ILE A 158 0.86 1.72 -9.93
N THR A 159 0.53 2.64 -9.02
CA THR A 159 1.49 3.59 -8.47
C THR A 159 1.69 3.25 -7.01
N MET A 160 2.93 3.00 -6.63
CA MET A 160 3.30 2.67 -5.26
C MET A 160 4.54 3.43 -4.85
N LYS A 161 4.46 4.07 -3.69
CA LYS A 161 5.53 4.86 -3.10
C LYS A 161 5.71 4.48 -1.64
N LEU A 162 6.95 4.46 -1.18
CA LEU A 162 7.30 4.39 0.22
C LEU A 162 7.75 5.77 0.68
N ARG A 163 7.25 6.21 1.82
CA ARG A 163 7.66 7.48 2.44
C ARG A 163 8.25 7.22 3.81
N PHE A 164 9.45 7.74 4.00
CA PHE A 164 10.17 7.71 5.27
C PHE A 164 10.08 9.11 5.90
N TYR A 165 9.57 9.20 7.11
CA TYR A 165 9.26 10.50 7.72
C TYR A 165 9.60 10.55 9.20
N HIS A 166 9.67 11.78 9.73
CA HIS A 166 9.76 11.98 11.16
C HIS A 166 8.36 11.98 11.76
N ASN A 167 8.09 10.99 12.60
CA ASN A 167 6.87 11.01 13.40
C ASN A 167 7.05 12.03 14.53
N THR A 168 6.16 13.01 14.61
CA THR A 168 6.14 14.03 15.66
C THR A 168 5.65 13.48 17.00
N ASP A 169 4.97 12.33 16.97
CA ASP A 169 4.55 11.64 18.18
C ASP A 169 5.75 10.99 18.85
N SER A 170 5.80 11.06 20.17
CA SER A 170 6.87 10.51 21.01
C SER A 170 6.87 8.97 21.08
N SER A 171 6.21 8.31 20.16
CA SER A 171 6.18 6.85 20.06
C SER A 171 7.58 6.32 19.75
N PRO A 172 8.07 5.32 20.49
CA PRO A 172 9.38 4.76 20.22
C PRO A 172 9.39 4.07 18.85
N THR A 173 10.43 4.33 18.08
CA THR A 173 10.65 3.62 16.81
C THR A 173 10.96 2.16 17.06
N ALA A 174 10.38 1.25 16.27
CA ALA A 174 10.68 -0.17 16.33
C ALA A 174 12.19 -0.41 16.12
N GLN A 175 12.83 -1.11 17.06
CA GLN A 175 14.28 -1.35 17.05
C GLN A 175 14.62 -2.75 16.53
N GLU A 176 13.72 -3.70 16.69
CA GLU A 176 13.93 -5.09 16.37
C GLU A 176 12.66 -5.69 15.78
N PHE A 177 12.81 -6.58 14.81
CA PHE A 177 11.76 -7.41 14.26
C PHE A 177 12.01 -8.85 14.66
N ILE A 178 11.09 -9.41 15.45
CA ILE A 178 11.19 -10.79 15.94
C ILE A 178 10.06 -11.62 15.31
N PRO A 179 10.36 -12.49 14.33
CA PRO A 179 9.34 -13.38 13.79
C PRO A 179 8.93 -14.41 14.85
N ILE A 180 7.66 -14.42 15.23
CA ILE A 180 7.12 -15.36 16.21
C ILE A 180 6.81 -16.72 15.56
N TRP A 181 6.45 -16.71 14.30
CA TRP A 181 6.10 -17.90 13.54
C TRP A 181 6.40 -17.72 12.05
N ASN A 182 6.89 -18.78 11.43
CA ASN A 182 7.08 -18.85 10.00
C ASN A 182 6.71 -20.26 9.54
N GLY A 183 5.70 -20.38 8.68
CA GLY A 183 5.26 -21.67 8.18
C GLY A 183 3.91 -21.61 7.48
N THR A 184 3.48 -22.75 6.96
CA THR A 184 2.18 -22.91 6.31
C THR A 184 1.20 -23.56 7.27
N VAL A 185 0.05 -22.97 7.45
CA VAL A 185 -1.08 -23.60 8.14
C VAL A 185 -1.80 -24.48 7.15
N GLN A 186 -1.80 -25.78 7.39
CA GLN A 186 -2.68 -26.70 6.67
C GLN A 186 -4.01 -26.80 7.42
N PHE A 187 -5.06 -26.30 6.78
CA PHE A 187 -6.40 -26.57 7.26
C PHE A 187 -6.78 -28.00 6.89
N ASN A 188 -7.12 -28.80 7.89
CA ASN A 188 -7.69 -30.11 7.62
C ASN A 188 -9.13 -29.90 7.12
N PRO A 189 -9.45 -30.32 5.87
CA PRO A 189 -10.78 -30.12 5.30
C PRO A 189 -11.87 -31.00 5.97
N ASP A 190 -11.50 -31.84 6.92
CA ASP A 190 -12.41 -32.79 7.60
C ASP A 190 -13.02 -32.23 8.92
N TYR A 191 -12.95 -30.87 9.12
CA TYR A 191 -13.64 -30.21 10.23
C TYR A 191 -14.60 -29.15 9.73
#